data_33d6a3a148ef277f17aea0dfd0715961
#
_entry.id   33d6a3a148ef277f17aea0dfd0715961
#
_cell.length_a   1.000
_cell.length_b   1.000
_cell.length_c   1.000
_cell.angle_alpha   90.00
_cell.angle_beta   90.00
_cell.angle_gamma   90.00
#
_symmetry.space_group_name_H-M   'P 1'
#
loop_
_entity.id
_entity.type
_entity.pdbx_description
1 polymer ?
#
loop_
_entity_poly.entity_id
_entity_poly.type
_entity_poly.pdbx_seq_one_letter_code
_entity_poly.pdbx_strand_id
1 'polypeptide(L)'
;TAGACISIMGTADQTIPIQGTTDWQEVTLLVDSKEKDNLDISFRLGGYEGYSKGKAWFSDIHVEKGIKDETTNWHTVCFLMNNISTQIDGQNYTYSLTEEDKNLLKSNIQRFAESCNTLSGGAMTVTYEVKEIEEPITTLSYDEENYYYISPRDVKPLINEYVKSNEYDHIFIGVRMGDTASAIPVNDWIGLGSMRYDNIGFSNIRMPNDLKNSIMYKYDIRNDIFPEEVFVHEFLHSLERNLNEKGYTFPALHDNEKFGYETQAKSGLKQWYEDY
;
A
#
# COMPACT_ATOMS: atom_id res chain seq x y z
N THR A 1 13.24 4.20 12.07
CA THR A 1 14.71 4.19 12.03
C THR A 1 15.13 4.25 10.58
N ALA A 2 15.76 5.32 10.17
CA ALA A 2 16.31 5.44 8.83
C ALA A 2 17.59 4.59 8.73
N GLY A 3 17.82 3.96 7.59
CA GLY A 3 19.01 3.19 7.26
C GLY A 3 19.92 3.89 6.27
N ALA A 4 20.74 3.14 5.53
CA ALA A 4 21.51 3.63 4.41
C ALA A 4 20.63 3.65 3.15
N CYS A 5 20.62 4.75 2.42
CA CYS A 5 19.82 4.88 1.19
C CYS A 5 20.48 5.82 0.17
N ILE A 6 20.03 5.70 -1.07
CA ILE A 6 20.28 6.67 -2.15
C ILE A 6 19.01 7.50 -2.29
N SER A 7 19.13 8.80 -2.44
CA SER A 7 17.98 9.70 -2.64
C SER A 7 18.31 10.84 -3.59
N ILE A 8 17.28 11.43 -4.17
CA ILE A 8 17.39 12.64 -4.97
C ILE A 8 17.01 13.85 -4.11
N MET A 9 17.90 14.79 -4.00
CA MET A 9 17.68 16.00 -3.20
C MET A 9 16.52 16.82 -3.76
N GLY A 10 15.63 17.25 -2.86
CA GLY A 10 14.46 18.06 -3.23
C GLY A 10 13.31 17.28 -3.85
N THR A 11 13.35 15.96 -3.80
CA THR A 11 12.24 15.07 -4.18
C THR A 11 11.97 14.03 -3.07
N ALA A 12 10.91 13.26 -3.22
CA ALA A 12 10.63 12.12 -2.35
C ALA A 12 11.32 10.81 -2.82
N ASP A 13 12.05 10.87 -3.94
CA ASP A 13 12.64 9.69 -4.56
C ASP A 13 13.83 9.20 -3.74
N GLN A 14 13.73 7.99 -3.21
CA GLN A 14 14.79 7.31 -2.48
C GLN A 14 14.65 5.79 -2.57
N THR A 15 15.76 5.09 -2.38
CA THR A 15 15.71 3.64 -2.22
C THR A 15 15.16 3.28 -0.83
N ILE A 16 14.68 2.04 -0.69
CA ILE A 16 14.33 1.51 0.63
C ILE A 16 15.59 1.52 1.52
N PRO A 17 15.52 2.11 2.72
CA PRO A 17 16.67 2.20 3.60
C PRO A 17 17.13 0.83 4.09
N ILE A 18 18.39 0.50 3.85
CA ILE A 18 19.03 -0.71 4.36
C ILE A 18 19.39 -0.51 5.84
N GLN A 19 18.97 -1.44 6.68
CA GLN A 19 19.16 -1.41 8.13
C GLN A 19 19.90 -2.65 8.61
N GLY A 20 20.48 -2.54 9.82
CA GLY A 20 21.25 -3.63 10.43
C GLY A 20 22.65 -3.78 9.85
N THR A 21 23.28 -4.90 10.14
CA THR A 21 24.58 -5.29 9.58
C THR A 21 24.32 -6.23 8.42
N THR A 22 24.62 -5.78 7.23
CA THR A 22 24.39 -6.53 5.99
C THR A 22 25.68 -6.61 5.18
N ASP A 23 25.76 -7.59 4.31
CA ASP A 23 26.72 -7.63 3.23
C ASP A 23 26.37 -6.62 2.15
N TRP A 24 27.22 -6.51 1.12
CA TRP A 24 26.95 -5.69 -0.05
C TRP A 24 25.66 -6.10 -0.71
N GLN A 25 24.84 -5.09 -1.03
CA GLN A 25 23.58 -5.25 -1.75
C GLN A 25 23.56 -4.28 -2.91
N GLU A 26 23.10 -4.75 -4.06
CA GLU A 26 22.79 -3.89 -5.18
C GLU A 26 21.44 -3.19 -4.94
N VAL A 27 21.42 -1.89 -5.16
CA VAL A 27 20.20 -1.10 -5.07
C VAL A 27 20.08 -0.22 -6.31
N THR A 28 18.87 -0.13 -6.84
CA THR A 28 18.57 0.70 -8.00
C THR A 28 17.52 1.75 -7.62
N LEU A 29 17.69 2.96 -8.10
CA LEU A 29 16.71 4.04 -7.99
C LEU A 29 16.38 4.54 -9.40
N LEU A 30 15.16 4.32 -9.83
CA LEU A 30 14.65 4.91 -11.07
C LEU A 30 14.04 6.27 -10.76
N VAL A 31 14.46 7.28 -11.52
CA VAL A 31 14.05 8.66 -11.29
C VAL A 31 13.59 9.29 -12.59
N ASP A 32 12.45 9.95 -12.58
CA ASP A 32 12.05 10.84 -13.64
C ASP A 32 12.70 12.21 -13.42
N SER A 33 13.67 12.54 -14.25
CA SER A 33 14.34 13.85 -14.20
C SER A 33 13.43 14.99 -14.67
N LYS A 34 12.32 14.70 -15.29
CA LYS A 34 11.44 15.69 -15.94
C LYS A 34 12.24 16.59 -16.87
N GLU A 35 12.11 17.91 -16.72
CA GLU A 35 12.85 18.92 -17.49
C GLU A 35 14.10 19.44 -16.75
N LYS A 36 14.57 18.75 -15.70
CA LYS A 36 15.76 19.18 -14.95
C LYS A 36 17.02 18.77 -15.68
N ASP A 37 17.92 19.72 -15.88
CA ASP A 37 19.26 19.51 -16.45
C ASP A 37 20.21 18.79 -15.47
N ASN A 38 19.94 18.87 -14.17
CA ASN A 38 20.79 18.32 -13.12
C ASN A 38 19.95 17.64 -12.03
N LEU A 39 20.43 16.52 -11.52
CA LEU A 39 19.90 15.82 -10.35
C LEU A 39 21.00 15.71 -9.29
N ASP A 40 20.71 16.12 -8.08
CA ASP A 40 21.59 15.97 -6.94
C ASP A 40 21.35 14.63 -6.27
N ILE A 41 22.25 13.67 -6.50
CA ILE A 41 22.19 12.33 -5.92
C ILE A 41 22.87 12.35 -4.56
N SER A 42 22.16 11.89 -3.54
CA SER A 42 22.68 11.82 -2.17
C SER A 42 22.81 10.39 -1.69
N PHE A 43 23.99 10.06 -1.18
CA PHE A 43 24.27 8.81 -0.44
C PHE A 43 24.15 9.10 1.03
N ARG A 44 23.20 8.48 1.71
CA ARG A 44 22.78 8.91 3.03
C ARG A 44 22.84 7.78 4.04
N LEU A 45 23.21 8.12 5.27
CA LEU A 45 22.96 7.33 6.45
C LEU A 45 21.96 8.06 7.33
N GLY A 46 20.69 7.66 7.25
CA GLY A 46 19.55 8.34 7.84
C GLY A 46 18.68 9.04 6.80
N GLY A 47 17.41 9.17 7.10
CA GLY A 47 16.41 9.86 6.28
C GLY A 47 16.16 11.31 6.73
N TYR A 48 15.14 11.93 6.18
CA TYR A 48 14.66 13.25 6.63
C TYR A 48 14.06 13.16 8.03
N GLU A 49 13.51 12.00 8.38
CA GLU A 49 12.91 11.72 9.68
C GLU A 49 13.67 10.58 10.37
N GLY A 50 14.33 10.89 11.47
CA GLY A 50 14.97 9.90 12.34
C GLY A 50 16.50 9.90 12.31
N TYR A 51 17.06 9.26 13.33
CA TYR A 51 18.49 9.15 13.54
C TYR A 51 18.97 7.75 13.18
N SER A 52 20.11 7.68 12.50
CA SER A 52 20.85 6.44 12.25
C SER A 52 22.21 6.49 12.94
N LYS A 53 22.63 5.37 13.51
CA LYS A 53 23.97 5.16 14.02
C LYS A 53 24.64 4.06 13.22
N GLY A 54 25.90 4.24 12.86
CA GLY A 54 26.68 3.23 12.17
C GLY A 54 27.53 3.78 11.06
N LYS A 55 27.83 2.93 10.09
CA LYS A 55 28.60 3.27 8.90
C LYS A 55 27.89 2.62 7.70
N ALA A 56 27.89 3.33 6.59
CA ALA A 56 27.47 2.81 5.30
C ALA A 56 28.58 3.04 4.29
N TRP A 57 28.75 2.09 3.40
CA TRP A 57 29.72 2.17 2.31
C TRP A 57 28.92 2.07 1.00
N PHE A 58 29.33 2.87 0.02
CA PHE A 58 28.75 2.90 -1.31
C PHE A 58 29.87 2.71 -2.32
N SER A 59 29.67 1.82 -3.29
CA SER A 59 30.65 1.55 -4.35
C SER A 59 29.94 1.24 -5.66
N ASP A 60 30.69 1.20 -6.75
CA ASP A 60 30.24 0.81 -8.07
C ASP A 60 29.01 1.62 -8.54
N ILE A 61 29.05 2.92 -8.29
CA ILE A 61 27.97 3.84 -8.63
C ILE A 61 27.88 3.96 -10.15
N HIS A 62 26.74 3.58 -10.67
CA HIS A 62 26.44 3.66 -12.10
C HIS A 62 25.18 4.51 -12.30
N VAL A 63 25.23 5.39 -13.30
CA VAL A 63 24.06 6.21 -13.70
C VAL A 63 23.91 6.07 -15.19
N GLU A 64 22.75 5.64 -15.62
CA GLU A 64 22.43 5.49 -17.02
C GLU A 64 21.06 6.08 -17.33
N LYS A 65 20.83 6.36 -18.59
CA LYS A 65 19.51 6.77 -19.04
C LYS A 65 18.59 5.56 -19.00
N GLY A 66 17.60 5.61 -18.12
CA GLY A 66 16.55 4.62 -18.08
C GLY A 66 15.72 4.59 -19.37
N ILE A 67 15.20 3.42 -19.70
CA ILE A 67 14.17 3.31 -20.72
C ILE A 67 12.87 3.75 -20.06
N LYS A 68 12.19 4.74 -20.64
CA LYS A 68 10.82 5.05 -20.22
C LYS A 68 9.96 3.83 -20.54
N ASP A 69 9.49 3.14 -19.51
CA ASP A 69 8.49 2.12 -19.70
C ASP A 69 7.20 2.82 -20.13
N GLU A 70 6.78 2.61 -21.37
CA GLU A 70 5.53 3.13 -21.90
C GLU A 70 4.34 2.25 -21.50
N THR A 71 4.63 1.09 -20.90
CA THR A 71 3.59 0.21 -20.34
C THR A 71 3.35 0.57 -18.88
N THR A 72 2.10 0.68 -18.51
CA THR A 72 1.70 0.89 -17.11
C THR A 72 1.64 -0.46 -16.40
N ASN A 73 2.79 -1.09 -16.25
CA ASN A 73 2.94 -2.32 -15.49
C ASN A 73 3.12 -1.99 -14.01
N TRP A 74 2.26 -2.55 -13.18
CA TRP A 74 2.28 -2.35 -11.74
C TRP A 74 2.54 -3.67 -11.05
N HIS A 75 3.48 -3.68 -10.11
CA HIS A 75 3.79 -4.85 -9.29
C HIS A 75 3.26 -4.63 -7.88
N THR A 76 2.37 -5.48 -7.43
CA THR A 76 1.76 -5.36 -6.10
C THR A 76 2.03 -6.59 -5.25
N VAL A 77 2.03 -6.42 -3.94
CA VAL A 77 2.07 -7.53 -2.99
C VAL A 77 0.98 -7.36 -1.94
N CYS A 78 0.32 -8.45 -1.61
CA CYS A 78 -0.63 -8.52 -0.50
C CYS A 78 -0.04 -9.39 0.62
N PHE A 79 0.31 -8.76 1.74
CA PHE A 79 0.69 -9.47 2.95
C PHE A 79 -0.56 -9.83 3.76
N LEU A 80 -0.80 -11.11 3.94
CA LEU A 80 -1.83 -11.61 4.84
C LEU A 80 -1.21 -11.69 6.24
N MET A 81 -1.54 -10.71 7.08
CA MET A 81 -1.08 -10.69 8.47
C MET A 81 -1.97 -11.64 9.28
N ASN A 82 -1.48 -12.86 9.46
CA ASN A 82 -2.29 -13.93 10.05
C ASN A 82 -2.77 -13.58 11.45
N ASN A 83 -2.01 -12.78 12.21
CA ASN A 83 -2.32 -12.51 13.60
C ASN A 83 -2.14 -11.03 13.98
N ILE A 84 -3.04 -10.54 14.83
CA ILE A 84 -2.83 -9.35 15.67
C ILE A 84 -2.85 -9.79 17.13
N SER A 85 -1.89 -9.32 17.92
CA SER A 85 -1.86 -9.49 19.37
C SER A 85 -1.34 -8.21 20.01
N THR A 86 -2.23 -7.37 20.50
CA THR A 86 -1.89 -6.03 21.01
C THR A 86 -2.63 -5.73 22.31
N GLN A 87 -2.14 -4.75 23.05
CA GLN A 87 -2.80 -4.23 24.26
C GLN A 87 -3.16 -2.76 24.06
N ILE A 88 -4.42 -2.43 24.35
CA ILE A 88 -4.96 -1.08 24.26
C ILE A 88 -5.64 -0.78 25.61
N ASP A 89 -5.23 0.28 26.28
CA ASP A 89 -5.79 0.72 27.58
C ASP A 89 -5.87 -0.42 28.63
N GLY A 90 -4.89 -1.30 28.63
CA GLY A 90 -4.83 -2.46 29.53
C GLY A 90 -5.66 -3.67 29.10
N GLN A 91 -6.42 -3.57 28.03
CA GLN A 91 -7.20 -4.67 27.44
C GLN A 91 -6.38 -5.35 26.34
N ASN A 92 -6.34 -6.68 26.38
CA ASN A 92 -5.70 -7.48 25.32
C ASN A 92 -6.67 -7.75 24.17
N TYR A 93 -6.17 -7.57 22.93
CA TYR A 93 -6.87 -7.88 21.71
C TYR A 93 -6.06 -8.89 20.90
N THR A 94 -6.69 -9.99 20.52
CA THR A 94 -6.07 -11.03 19.70
C THR A 94 -7.06 -11.48 18.64
N TYR A 95 -6.69 -11.29 17.37
CA TYR A 95 -7.49 -11.69 16.22
C TYR A 95 -6.61 -12.38 15.20
N SER A 96 -7.18 -13.36 14.50
CA SER A 96 -6.49 -14.09 13.44
C SER A 96 -7.34 -14.14 12.18
N LEU A 97 -6.68 -14.08 11.01
CA LEU A 97 -7.35 -14.36 9.74
C LEU A 97 -7.81 -15.83 9.73
N THR A 98 -9.07 -16.03 9.40
CA THR A 98 -9.60 -17.37 9.14
C THR A 98 -9.19 -17.84 7.74
N GLU A 99 -9.30 -19.15 7.46
CA GLU A 99 -9.06 -19.65 6.09
C GLU A 99 -10.04 -19.05 5.07
N GLU A 100 -11.28 -18.73 5.50
CA GLU A 100 -12.25 -18.03 4.65
C GLU A 100 -11.78 -16.62 4.31
N ASP A 101 -11.25 -15.89 5.29
CA ASP A 101 -10.66 -14.56 5.07
C ASP A 101 -9.50 -14.60 4.09
N LYS A 102 -8.56 -15.52 4.29
CA LYS A 102 -7.40 -15.69 3.43
C LYS A 102 -7.79 -16.00 1.98
N ASN A 103 -8.73 -16.92 1.81
CA ASN A 103 -9.24 -17.30 0.49
C ASN A 103 -9.93 -16.12 -0.20
N LEU A 104 -10.66 -15.32 0.54
CA LEU A 104 -11.34 -14.15 0.02
C LEU A 104 -10.34 -13.06 -0.37
N LEU A 105 -9.36 -12.75 0.47
CA LEU A 105 -8.30 -11.80 0.15
C LEU A 105 -7.52 -12.24 -1.10
N LYS A 106 -7.12 -13.52 -1.19
CA LYS A 106 -6.43 -14.10 -2.35
C LYS A 106 -7.26 -13.98 -3.64
N SER A 107 -8.56 -14.26 -3.57
CA SER A 107 -9.41 -14.12 -4.75
C SER A 107 -9.70 -12.67 -5.11
N ASN A 108 -9.77 -11.77 -4.14
CA ASN A 108 -10.02 -10.35 -4.42
C ASN A 108 -8.79 -9.67 -5.01
N ILE A 109 -7.56 -9.98 -4.56
CA ILE A 109 -6.35 -9.42 -5.18
C ILE A 109 -6.17 -9.91 -6.61
N GLN A 110 -6.56 -11.16 -6.91
CA GLN A 110 -6.57 -11.65 -8.29
C GLN A 110 -7.55 -10.85 -9.14
N ARG A 111 -8.80 -10.71 -8.69
CA ARG A 111 -9.82 -9.93 -9.40
C ARG A 111 -9.44 -8.46 -9.54
N PHE A 112 -8.80 -7.88 -8.52
CA PHE A 112 -8.24 -6.53 -8.59
C PHE A 112 -7.30 -6.35 -9.80
N ALA A 113 -6.37 -7.28 -10.00
CA ALA A 113 -5.47 -7.22 -11.14
C ALA A 113 -6.21 -7.27 -12.48
N GLU A 114 -7.22 -8.13 -12.58
CA GLU A 114 -8.08 -8.25 -13.76
C GLU A 114 -8.94 -6.99 -13.99
N SER A 115 -9.50 -6.44 -12.90
CA SER A 115 -10.33 -5.23 -12.93
C SER A 115 -9.53 -3.99 -13.31
N CYS A 116 -8.30 -3.82 -12.82
CA CYS A 116 -7.43 -2.72 -13.24
C CYS A 116 -7.20 -2.71 -14.75
N ASN A 117 -6.98 -3.86 -15.36
CA ASN A 117 -6.83 -3.97 -16.81
C ASN A 117 -8.13 -3.62 -17.54
N THR A 118 -9.25 -4.15 -17.08
CA THR A 118 -10.57 -3.93 -17.71
C THR A 118 -11.01 -2.47 -17.59
N LEU A 119 -10.95 -1.90 -16.38
CA LEU A 119 -11.39 -0.53 -16.09
C LEU A 119 -10.54 0.51 -16.83
N SER A 120 -9.25 0.25 -17.01
CA SER A 120 -8.35 1.13 -17.77
C SER A 120 -8.41 0.96 -19.28
N GLY A 121 -9.33 0.12 -19.80
CA GLY A 121 -9.38 -0.18 -21.23
C GLY A 121 -8.13 -0.88 -21.77
N GLY A 122 -7.42 -1.63 -20.92
CA GLY A 122 -6.18 -2.34 -21.26
C GLY A 122 -4.91 -1.50 -21.11
N ALA A 123 -5.01 -0.25 -20.65
CA ALA A 123 -3.85 0.61 -20.48
C ALA A 123 -3.00 0.23 -19.25
N MET A 124 -3.57 -0.45 -18.27
CA MET A 124 -2.90 -0.86 -17.04
C MET A 124 -2.77 -2.37 -16.96
N THR A 125 -1.59 -2.85 -16.62
CA THR A 125 -1.35 -4.25 -16.27
C THR A 125 -0.88 -4.34 -14.82
N VAL A 126 -1.54 -5.16 -14.03
CA VAL A 126 -1.17 -5.39 -12.63
C VAL A 126 -0.75 -6.84 -12.44
N THR A 127 0.41 -7.04 -11.87
CA THR A 127 0.85 -8.33 -11.34
C THR A 127 0.79 -8.28 -9.81
N TYR A 128 0.60 -9.43 -9.19
CA TYR A 128 0.49 -9.50 -7.74
C TYR A 128 1.17 -10.72 -7.16
N GLU A 129 1.64 -10.58 -5.94
CA GLU A 129 2.06 -11.68 -5.07
C GLU A 129 1.22 -11.70 -3.80
N VAL A 130 1.13 -12.87 -3.16
CA VAL A 130 0.52 -13.01 -1.83
C VAL A 130 1.52 -13.70 -0.93
N LYS A 131 1.76 -13.10 0.23
CA LYS A 131 2.66 -13.63 1.26
C LYS A 131 1.93 -13.69 2.60
N GLU A 132 2.02 -14.82 3.29
CA GLU A 132 1.45 -14.98 4.62
C GLU A 132 2.52 -14.70 5.68
N ILE A 133 2.19 -13.90 6.67
CA ILE A 133 3.06 -13.53 7.78
C ILE A 133 2.45 -14.08 9.06
N GLU A 134 3.17 -15.00 9.71
CA GLU A 134 2.70 -15.66 10.94
C GLU A 134 2.98 -14.84 12.19
N GLU A 135 4.06 -14.04 12.20
CA GLU A 135 4.39 -13.18 13.31
C GLU A 135 3.29 -12.14 13.53
N PRO A 136 2.82 -11.98 14.78
CA PRO A 136 1.71 -11.09 15.06
C PRO A 136 2.09 -9.61 14.96
N ILE A 137 1.16 -8.79 14.47
CA ILE A 137 1.22 -7.34 14.65
C ILE A 137 0.99 -7.06 16.15
N THR A 138 1.94 -6.38 16.79
CA THR A 138 1.90 -6.09 18.22
C THR A 138 1.71 -4.61 18.54
N THR A 139 1.85 -3.73 17.55
CA THR A 139 1.63 -2.29 17.67
C THR A 139 0.63 -1.84 16.63
N LEU A 140 -0.14 -0.81 16.95
CA LEU A 140 -1.07 -0.15 16.05
C LEU A 140 -0.87 1.36 16.16
N SER A 141 -1.08 2.04 15.07
CA SER A 141 -1.20 3.49 15.03
C SER A 141 -2.64 3.89 15.35
N TYR A 142 -2.85 5.12 15.77
CA TYR A 142 -4.17 5.68 16.05
C TYR A 142 -4.23 7.14 15.60
N ASP A 143 -5.45 7.59 15.30
CA ASP A 143 -5.74 8.97 14.94
C ASP A 143 -6.08 9.83 16.18
N GLU A 144 -6.41 11.10 15.96
CA GLU A 144 -6.75 12.07 17.02
C GLU A 144 -8.04 11.68 17.78
N GLU A 145 -8.89 10.84 17.20
CA GLU A 145 -10.13 10.34 17.80
C GLU A 145 -9.94 8.99 18.51
N ASN A 146 -8.70 8.48 18.56
CA ASN A 146 -8.32 7.18 19.11
C ASN A 146 -8.90 5.98 18.36
N TYR A 147 -9.12 6.11 17.04
CA TYR A 147 -9.38 4.97 16.17
C TYR A 147 -8.08 4.38 15.66
N TYR A 148 -7.98 3.07 15.73
CA TYR A 148 -6.75 2.34 15.42
C TYR A 148 -6.70 1.91 13.95
N TYR A 149 -5.49 1.92 13.43
CA TYR A 149 -5.18 1.45 12.07
C TYR A 149 -3.75 0.90 12.01
N ILE A 150 -3.38 0.28 10.89
CA ILE A 150 -2.04 -0.23 10.68
C ILE A 150 -1.29 0.74 9.78
N SER A 151 -0.25 1.36 10.32
CA SER A 151 0.67 2.17 9.54
C SER A 151 1.84 1.31 9.02
N PRO A 152 2.59 1.78 8.03
CA PRO A 152 3.83 1.14 7.60
C PRO A 152 4.80 0.84 8.75
N ARG A 153 4.85 1.70 9.77
CA ARG A 153 5.69 1.53 10.94
C ARG A 153 5.35 0.28 11.75
N ASP A 154 4.06 -0.06 11.82
CA ASP A 154 3.58 -1.18 12.64
C ASP A 154 3.93 -2.54 12.02
N VAL A 155 4.05 -2.62 10.70
CA VAL A 155 4.35 -3.85 9.97
C VAL A 155 5.78 -3.92 9.42
N LYS A 156 6.49 -2.81 9.35
CA LYS A 156 7.87 -2.78 8.81
C LYS A 156 8.80 -3.82 9.44
N PRO A 157 8.79 -4.06 10.76
CA PRO A 157 9.61 -5.11 11.36
C PRO A 157 9.31 -6.52 10.87
N LEU A 158 8.08 -6.74 10.37
CA LEU A 158 7.57 -8.06 9.98
C LEU A 158 7.74 -8.34 8.48
N ILE A 159 7.68 -7.31 7.63
CA ILE A 159 7.67 -7.49 6.18
C ILE A 159 8.91 -6.95 5.46
N ASN A 160 9.81 -6.27 6.17
CA ASN A 160 10.97 -5.59 5.55
C ASN A 160 11.92 -6.56 4.82
N GLU A 161 12.03 -7.80 5.23
CA GLU A 161 12.85 -8.80 4.54
C GLU A 161 12.28 -9.25 3.19
N TYR A 162 10.97 -9.06 3.00
CA TYR A 162 10.25 -9.43 1.77
C TYR A 162 10.12 -8.28 0.78
N VAL A 163 10.43 -7.04 1.20
CA VAL A 163 10.24 -5.84 0.38
C VAL A 163 11.60 -5.26 0.01
N LYS A 164 11.98 -5.44 -1.24
CA LYS A 164 13.22 -4.89 -1.79
C LYS A 164 12.94 -3.60 -2.56
N SER A 165 13.99 -2.82 -2.74
CA SER A 165 13.92 -1.60 -3.53
C SER A 165 13.47 -1.88 -4.97
N ASN A 166 12.50 -1.11 -5.46
CA ASN A 166 11.94 -1.20 -6.82
C ASN A 166 11.29 -2.56 -7.17
N GLU A 167 10.94 -3.39 -6.19
CA GLU A 167 10.29 -4.67 -6.43
C GLU A 167 8.77 -4.51 -6.55
N TYR A 168 8.19 -3.62 -5.74
CA TYR A 168 6.75 -3.39 -5.71
C TYR A 168 6.41 -1.90 -5.83
N ASP A 169 5.28 -1.62 -6.46
CA ASP A 169 4.68 -0.29 -6.56
C ASP A 169 3.66 -0.06 -5.45
N HIS A 170 3.03 -1.14 -4.97
CA HIS A 170 2.02 -1.05 -3.93
C HIS A 170 2.00 -2.29 -3.01
N ILE A 171 1.81 -2.03 -1.73
CA ILE A 171 1.67 -3.03 -0.67
C ILE A 171 0.25 -2.97 -0.11
N PHE A 172 -0.45 -4.10 -0.12
CA PHE A 172 -1.68 -4.30 0.61
C PHE A 172 -1.42 -5.11 1.88
N ILE A 173 -2.05 -4.72 2.97
CA ILE A 173 -2.04 -5.44 4.25
C ILE A 173 -3.43 -5.99 4.52
N GLY A 174 -3.60 -7.29 4.34
CA GLY A 174 -4.84 -7.99 4.68
C GLY A 174 -4.83 -8.40 6.16
N VAL A 175 -5.87 -8.02 6.92
CA VAL A 175 -5.88 -8.18 8.38
C VAL A 175 -7.29 -8.31 8.95
N ARG A 176 -7.41 -8.99 10.09
CA ARG A 176 -8.63 -9.03 10.91
C ARG A 176 -8.38 -8.25 12.21
N MET A 177 -9.27 -7.29 12.51
CA MET A 177 -9.20 -6.43 13.71
C MET A 177 -10.42 -6.59 14.64
N GLY A 178 -11.24 -7.61 14.40
CA GLY A 178 -12.41 -7.88 15.20
C GLY A 178 -13.24 -9.06 14.68
N ASP A 179 -14.24 -9.40 15.43
CA ASP A 179 -15.26 -10.38 15.09
C ASP A 179 -16.65 -9.87 15.50
N THR A 180 -17.66 -10.72 15.46
CA THR A 180 -19.04 -10.34 15.85
C THR A 180 -19.21 -10.09 17.35
N ALA A 181 -18.27 -10.51 18.18
CA ALA A 181 -18.34 -10.38 19.63
C ALA A 181 -17.57 -9.14 20.14
N SER A 182 -16.44 -8.84 19.53
CA SER A 182 -15.58 -7.72 19.93
C SER A 182 -14.70 -7.24 18.76
N ALA A 183 -14.21 -6.02 18.89
CA ALA A 183 -13.29 -5.45 17.90
C ALA A 183 -12.36 -4.43 18.54
N ILE A 184 -11.19 -4.24 17.92
CA ILE A 184 -10.35 -3.07 18.13
C ILE A 184 -11.15 -1.84 17.66
N PRO A 185 -11.15 -0.72 18.40
CA PRO A 185 -11.80 0.50 17.96
C PRO A 185 -11.21 1.00 16.63
N VAL A 186 -12.01 1.01 15.59
CA VAL A 186 -11.64 1.50 14.25
C VAL A 186 -12.73 2.43 13.74
N ASN A 187 -12.32 3.43 12.99
CA ASN A 187 -13.26 4.29 12.30
C ASN A 187 -13.71 3.58 11.03
N ASP A 188 -14.84 3.08 10.98
CA ASP A 188 -15.68 2.33 9.98
C ASP A 188 -15.09 2.00 8.57
N TRP A 189 -13.76 2.06 8.43
CA TRP A 189 -13.06 1.75 7.20
C TRP A 189 -12.99 0.23 6.95
N ILE A 190 -13.14 -0.17 5.69
CA ILE A 190 -12.82 -1.52 5.20
C ILE A 190 -11.46 -1.50 4.52
N GLY A 191 -11.20 -0.47 3.73
CA GLY A 191 -9.90 -0.12 3.20
C GLY A 191 -9.39 1.17 3.80
N LEU A 192 -8.08 1.35 3.86
CA LEU A 192 -7.42 2.58 4.27
C LEU A 192 -6.12 2.75 3.50
N GLY A 193 -6.14 3.62 2.51
CA GLY A 193 -5.01 3.92 1.62
C GLY A 193 -4.29 5.24 1.93
N SER A 194 -3.68 5.81 0.91
CA SER A 194 -2.92 7.06 0.96
C SER A 194 -1.67 7.06 1.84
N MET A 195 -1.26 5.92 2.35
CA MET A 195 -0.02 5.78 3.12
C MET A 195 1.15 5.37 2.22
N ARG A 196 2.36 5.42 2.76
CA ARG A 196 3.57 4.98 2.09
C ARG A 196 4.43 4.11 2.98
N TYR A 197 4.87 3.01 2.41
CA TYR A 197 5.98 2.23 2.93
C TYR A 197 7.24 2.68 2.18
N ASP A 198 7.98 3.61 2.80
CA ASP A 198 9.03 4.40 2.14
C ASP A 198 8.47 5.16 0.91
N ASN A 199 8.79 4.77 -0.31
CA ASN A 199 8.24 5.34 -1.56
C ASN A 199 7.22 4.44 -2.27
N ILE A 200 6.85 3.32 -1.66
CA ILE A 200 5.86 2.37 -2.18
C ILE A 200 4.48 2.74 -1.64
N GLY A 201 3.44 2.64 -2.47
CA GLY A 201 2.06 2.80 -2.03
C GLY A 201 1.69 1.76 -0.97
N PHE A 202 0.87 2.14 0.00
CA PHE A 202 0.53 1.26 1.11
C PHE A 202 -0.93 1.42 1.51
N SER A 203 -1.63 0.31 1.63
CA SER A 203 -3.04 0.27 2.02
C SER A 203 -3.34 -0.90 2.93
N ASN A 204 -4.30 -0.72 3.82
CA ASN A 204 -4.88 -1.78 4.64
C ASN A 204 -6.19 -2.26 4.05
N ILE A 205 -6.41 -3.56 4.10
CA ILE A 205 -7.67 -4.21 3.80
C ILE A 205 -8.11 -4.97 5.05
N ARG A 206 -9.09 -4.41 5.75
CA ARG A 206 -9.60 -4.99 6.98
C ARG A 206 -10.74 -5.94 6.69
N MET A 207 -10.63 -7.16 7.17
CA MET A 207 -11.74 -8.12 7.09
C MET A 207 -12.90 -7.65 7.97
N PRO A 208 -14.11 -7.57 7.42
CA PRO A 208 -15.29 -7.15 8.18
C PRO A 208 -15.64 -8.15 9.28
N ASN A 209 -16.16 -7.63 10.38
CA ASN A 209 -16.56 -8.45 11.52
C ASN A 209 -17.69 -9.45 11.16
N ASP A 210 -18.60 -9.02 10.27
CA ASP A 210 -19.62 -9.89 9.65
C ASP A 210 -19.34 -10.03 8.15
N LEU A 211 -18.65 -11.08 7.79
CA LEU A 211 -18.25 -11.35 6.43
C LEU A 211 -19.43 -11.52 5.47
N LYS A 212 -20.50 -12.16 5.92
CA LYS A 212 -21.65 -12.51 5.09
C LYS A 212 -22.46 -11.31 4.61
N ASN A 213 -22.37 -10.21 5.33
CA ASN A 213 -23.05 -8.96 4.98
C ASN A 213 -22.11 -7.94 4.31
N SER A 214 -20.87 -8.30 4.10
CA SER A 214 -19.87 -7.42 3.49
C SER A 214 -19.92 -7.42 1.97
N ILE A 215 -19.58 -6.28 1.37
CA ILE A 215 -19.33 -6.13 -0.07
C ILE A 215 -18.21 -7.07 -0.54
N MET A 216 -17.19 -7.32 0.27
CA MET A 216 -16.08 -8.23 -0.06
C MET A 216 -16.52 -9.67 -0.32
N TYR A 217 -17.68 -10.06 0.18
CA TYR A 217 -18.23 -11.41 0.02
C TYR A 217 -19.29 -11.51 -1.09
N LYS A 218 -19.97 -10.40 -1.39
CA LYS A 218 -21.11 -10.38 -2.30
C LYS A 218 -20.72 -9.79 -3.65
N TYR A 219 -20.80 -10.63 -4.66
CA TYR A 219 -20.83 -10.15 -6.04
C TYR A 219 -22.29 -9.99 -6.45
N ASP A 220 -22.72 -8.75 -6.75
CA ASP A 220 -24.07 -8.47 -7.24
C ASP A 220 -23.99 -7.72 -8.58
N ILE A 221 -24.04 -8.49 -9.66
CA ILE A 221 -23.99 -7.97 -11.02
C ILE A 221 -25.16 -7.02 -11.36
N ARG A 222 -26.27 -7.14 -10.65
CA ARG A 222 -27.46 -6.29 -10.89
C ARG A 222 -27.28 -4.88 -10.35
N ASN A 223 -26.48 -4.76 -9.30
CA ASN A 223 -26.14 -3.48 -8.68
C ASN A 223 -24.72 -3.03 -9.05
N ASP A 224 -24.09 -3.75 -9.96
CA ASP A 224 -22.74 -3.45 -10.43
C ASP A 224 -21.68 -3.36 -9.30
N ILE A 225 -21.89 -4.12 -8.24
CA ILE A 225 -20.99 -4.19 -7.08
C ILE A 225 -20.03 -5.35 -7.28
N PHE A 226 -18.75 -5.13 -7.01
CA PHE A 226 -17.73 -6.14 -7.17
C PHE A 226 -16.85 -6.28 -5.90
N PRO A 227 -16.50 -7.51 -5.50
CA PRO A 227 -15.84 -7.79 -4.22
C PRO A 227 -14.44 -7.20 -4.08
N GLU A 228 -13.74 -6.99 -5.19
CA GLU A 228 -12.40 -6.40 -5.26
C GLU A 228 -12.38 -4.88 -5.22
N GLU A 229 -13.54 -4.25 -5.15
CA GLU A 229 -13.68 -2.79 -5.15
C GLU A 229 -12.75 -2.11 -4.15
N VAL A 230 -12.68 -2.64 -2.94
CA VAL A 230 -11.84 -2.05 -1.89
C VAL A 230 -10.36 -2.01 -2.27
N PHE A 231 -9.85 -3.01 -2.99
CA PHE A 231 -8.49 -3.02 -3.50
C PHE A 231 -8.27 -1.96 -4.58
N VAL A 232 -9.22 -1.84 -5.51
CA VAL A 232 -9.19 -0.81 -6.57
C VAL A 232 -9.21 0.57 -5.93
N HIS A 233 -10.14 0.82 -5.02
CA HIS A 233 -10.29 2.09 -4.33
C HIS A 233 -9.02 2.54 -3.61
N GLU A 234 -8.46 1.67 -2.78
CA GLU A 234 -7.27 2.00 -1.99
C GLU A 234 -6.01 2.14 -2.86
N PHE A 235 -5.95 1.42 -3.96
CA PHE A 235 -4.88 1.57 -4.94
C PHE A 235 -4.95 2.94 -5.65
N LEU A 236 -6.14 3.38 -6.02
CA LEU A 236 -6.35 4.69 -6.65
C LEU A 236 -5.92 5.85 -5.75
N HIS A 237 -6.08 5.76 -4.44
CA HIS A 237 -5.52 6.75 -3.52
C HIS A 237 -4.01 6.88 -3.62
N SER A 238 -3.31 5.77 -3.81
CA SER A 238 -1.86 5.78 -4.01
C SER A 238 -1.47 6.34 -5.37
N LEU A 239 -2.24 6.05 -6.42
CA LEU A 239 -2.04 6.65 -7.74
C LEU A 239 -2.27 8.15 -7.70
N GLU A 240 -3.39 8.61 -7.15
CA GLU A 240 -3.71 10.02 -6.97
C GLU A 240 -2.55 10.76 -6.32
N ARG A 241 -2.09 10.27 -5.18
CA ARG A 241 -0.98 10.87 -4.45
C ARG A 241 0.32 10.88 -5.24
N ASN A 242 0.73 9.73 -5.78
CA ASN A 242 2.00 9.59 -6.47
C ASN A 242 2.06 10.43 -7.75
N LEU A 243 0.98 10.47 -8.52
CA LEU A 243 0.92 11.22 -9.76
C LEU A 243 0.87 12.72 -9.48
N ASN A 244 0.08 13.17 -8.51
CA ASN A 244 0.03 14.58 -8.12
C ASN A 244 1.37 15.08 -7.58
N GLU A 245 2.09 14.31 -6.78
CA GLU A 245 3.42 14.67 -6.29
C GLU A 245 4.47 14.74 -7.42
N LYS A 246 4.30 13.95 -8.47
CA LYS A 246 5.12 14.01 -9.68
C LYS A 246 4.72 15.14 -10.63
N GLY A 247 3.69 15.90 -10.28
CA GLY A 247 3.20 17.04 -11.05
C GLY A 247 2.26 16.69 -12.21
N TYR A 248 1.78 15.47 -12.27
CA TYR A 248 0.65 15.12 -13.14
C TYR A 248 -0.65 15.57 -12.48
N THR A 249 -1.63 15.97 -13.28
CA THR A 249 -2.98 16.23 -12.79
C THR A 249 -3.72 14.90 -12.77
N PHE A 250 -3.99 14.41 -11.58
CA PHE A 250 -4.84 13.23 -11.38
C PHE A 250 -6.09 13.66 -10.63
N PRO A 251 -7.29 13.24 -11.04
CA PRO A 251 -8.52 13.63 -10.37
C PRO A 251 -8.51 13.19 -8.89
N ALA A 252 -9.10 13.99 -8.02
CA ALA A 252 -9.30 13.57 -6.64
C ALA A 252 -10.30 12.40 -6.61
N LEU A 253 -9.96 11.35 -5.89
CA LEU A 253 -10.82 10.17 -5.77
C LEU A 253 -12.10 10.50 -5.00
N HIS A 254 -11.96 11.21 -3.90
CA HIS A 254 -13.08 11.79 -3.16
C HIS A 254 -13.27 13.25 -3.58
N ASP A 255 -14.37 13.84 -3.20
CA ASP A 255 -14.72 15.25 -3.49
C ASP A 255 -14.71 15.60 -4.99
N ASN A 256 -14.85 14.61 -5.85
CA ASN A 256 -14.84 14.80 -7.27
C ASN A 256 -16.28 14.98 -7.79
N GLU A 257 -16.70 16.23 -7.91
CA GLU A 257 -18.04 16.57 -8.40
C GLU A 257 -18.34 16.01 -9.80
N LYS A 258 -17.32 15.94 -10.66
CA LYS A 258 -17.47 15.43 -12.02
C LYS A 258 -17.89 13.97 -12.04
N PHE A 259 -17.32 13.16 -11.17
CA PHE A 259 -17.62 11.73 -11.11
C PHE A 259 -18.64 11.38 -10.01
N GLY A 260 -18.97 12.31 -9.13
CA GLY A 260 -20.04 12.17 -8.15
C GLY A 260 -19.83 11.05 -7.12
N TYR A 261 -18.58 10.76 -6.75
CA TYR A 261 -18.25 9.65 -5.84
C TYR A 261 -19.08 9.67 -4.56
N GLU A 262 -19.14 10.79 -3.87
CA GLU A 262 -19.85 10.94 -2.58
C GLU A 262 -21.36 10.69 -2.70
N THR A 263 -21.95 10.98 -3.85
CA THR A 263 -23.39 10.87 -4.06
C THR A 263 -23.81 9.57 -4.74
N GLN A 264 -22.96 9.00 -5.58
CA GLN A 264 -23.33 7.89 -6.46
C GLN A 264 -22.62 6.59 -6.10
N ALA A 265 -21.37 6.64 -5.75
CA ALA A 265 -20.59 5.42 -5.60
C ALA A 265 -21.13 4.62 -4.46
N LYS A 266 -21.53 5.26 -3.38
CA LYS A 266 -21.87 4.47 -2.19
C LYS A 266 -21.13 3.14 -2.22
N SER A 267 -19.89 3.23 -2.54
CA SER A 267 -18.88 2.21 -2.69
C SER A 267 -19.24 1.07 -3.66
N GLY A 268 -18.39 0.77 -4.60
CA GLY A 268 -18.42 -0.47 -5.35
C GLY A 268 -19.26 -0.46 -6.62
N LEU A 269 -19.66 0.69 -7.10
CA LEU A 269 -20.29 0.78 -8.41
C LEU A 269 -19.21 0.75 -9.49
N LYS A 270 -19.12 -0.34 -10.22
CA LYS A 270 -18.13 -0.55 -11.28
C LYS A 270 -18.18 0.55 -12.33
N GLN A 271 -19.37 0.98 -12.72
CA GLN A 271 -19.55 2.05 -13.69
C GLN A 271 -18.88 3.36 -13.25
N TRP A 272 -18.89 3.67 -11.97
CA TRP A 272 -18.19 4.84 -11.46
C TRP A 272 -16.68 4.77 -11.72
N TYR A 273 -16.08 3.60 -11.52
CA TYR A 273 -14.64 3.38 -11.77
C TYR A 273 -14.31 3.36 -13.27
N GLU A 274 -15.23 2.92 -14.11
CA GLU A 274 -15.09 3.01 -15.58
C GLU A 274 -15.14 4.46 -16.07
N ASP A 275 -15.93 5.30 -15.42
CA ASP A 275 -16.05 6.72 -15.75
C ASP A 275 -14.89 7.57 -15.19
N TYR A 276 -14.33 7.16 -14.06
CA TYR A 276 -13.24 7.83 -13.37
C TYR A 276 -11.91 7.65 -14.12
#